data_d25c1bffdadd989ebe2b789b3653aefd
#
_entry.id   d25c1bffdadd989ebe2b789b3653aefd
#
_cell.length_a   1.000
_cell.length_b   1.000
_cell.length_c   1.000
_cell.angle_alpha   90.00
_cell.angle_beta   90.00
_cell.angle_gamma   90.00
#
_symmetry.space_group_name_H-M   'P 1'
#
loop_
_entity.id
_entity.type
_entity.pdbx_description
1 polymer ?
#
loop_
_entity_poly.entity_id
_entity_poly.type
_entity_poly.pdbx_seq_one_letter_code
_entity_poly.pdbx_strand_id
1 'polypeptide(L)'
;DTLPETAFIKTFSHDAQVTDSAPSMAAYMTGVKSNNGVISMDSDATYESDCSQSAGKPVTTLLELAKADGRGTGVVTSTRVTHATPAATYAHICNRDLEADIAAQLVPGGAGYNGALKEGLDVVLGGGSSFFLPTADKGKREDGRNLISEMQAKGYQFASNLDELNQ
;
A
#
# COMPACT_ATOMS: atom_id res chain seq x y z
N ASP A 1 -12.77 9.07 -30.37
CA ASP A 1 -11.52 8.85 -29.63
C ASP A 1 -10.39 9.63 -30.29
N THR A 2 -9.72 10.51 -29.55
CA THR A 2 -8.70 11.41 -30.08
C THR A 2 -7.27 10.94 -29.79
N LEU A 3 -7.13 9.78 -29.11
CA LEU A 3 -5.82 9.21 -28.81
C LEU A 3 -5.23 8.56 -30.07
N PRO A 4 -3.94 8.84 -30.39
CA PRO A 4 -3.32 8.32 -31.59
C PRO A 4 -3.08 6.79 -31.56
N GLU A 5 -2.95 6.23 -30.35
CA GLU A 5 -2.67 4.81 -30.14
C GLU A 5 -3.67 4.20 -29.17
N THR A 6 -4.12 2.99 -29.47
CA THR A 6 -5.01 2.21 -28.59
C THR A 6 -4.56 0.75 -28.54
N ALA A 7 -4.76 0.10 -27.42
CA ALA A 7 -4.45 -1.31 -27.22
C ALA A 7 -5.46 -1.99 -26.28
N PHE A 8 -5.64 -3.30 -26.45
CA PHE A 8 -6.36 -4.14 -25.50
C PHE A 8 -5.38 -4.72 -24.48
N ILE A 9 -5.79 -4.76 -23.22
CA ILE A 9 -5.01 -5.35 -22.12
C ILE A 9 -5.74 -6.55 -21.54
N LYS A 10 -5.01 -7.62 -21.22
CA LYS A 10 -5.52 -8.79 -20.51
C LYS A 10 -5.52 -8.51 -19.02
N THR A 11 -6.71 -8.45 -18.40
CA THR A 11 -6.90 -8.00 -17.02
C THR A 11 -7.01 -9.14 -16.00
N PHE A 12 -6.97 -10.42 -16.39
CA PHE A 12 -7.05 -11.55 -15.47
C PHE A 12 -5.88 -11.55 -14.46
N SER A 13 -6.12 -12.03 -13.22
CA SER A 13 -5.07 -12.31 -12.23
C SER A 13 -4.37 -13.64 -12.53
N HIS A 14 -3.34 -14.00 -11.76
CA HIS A 14 -2.64 -15.26 -11.99
C HIS A 14 -3.56 -16.49 -11.79
N ASP A 15 -4.42 -16.44 -10.77
CA ASP A 15 -5.29 -17.55 -10.34
C ASP A 15 -6.75 -17.46 -10.79
N ALA A 16 -7.19 -16.33 -11.39
CA ALA A 16 -8.59 -16.13 -11.75
C ALA A 16 -8.81 -15.31 -13.02
N GLN A 17 -9.86 -15.64 -13.78
CA GLN A 17 -10.28 -14.87 -14.97
C GLN A 17 -10.76 -13.46 -14.62
N VAL A 18 -11.37 -13.31 -13.44
CA VAL A 18 -11.81 -12.01 -12.93
C VAL A 18 -10.88 -11.59 -11.81
N THR A 19 -10.11 -10.55 -12.06
CA THR A 19 -9.17 -9.97 -11.07
C THR A 19 -9.92 -9.11 -10.07
N ASP A 20 -9.40 -9.03 -8.84
CA ASP A 20 -9.74 -7.94 -7.93
C ASP A 20 -8.74 -6.76 -8.08
N SER A 21 -8.89 -5.72 -7.27
CA SER A 21 -8.06 -4.51 -7.34
C SER A 21 -6.62 -4.72 -6.86
N ALA A 22 -6.34 -5.75 -6.03
CA ALA A 22 -5.01 -6.01 -5.51
C ALA A 22 -4.05 -6.47 -6.63
N PRO A 23 -4.27 -7.63 -7.30
CA PRO A 23 -3.36 -8.08 -8.37
C PRO A 23 -3.43 -7.21 -9.61
N SER A 24 -4.55 -6.52 -9.88
CA SER A 24 -4.61 -5.64 -11.05
C SER A 24 -3.71 -4.41 -10.87
N MET A 25 -3.73 -3.74 -9.71
CA MET A 25 -2.82 -2.63 -9.45
C MET A 25 -1.37 -3.11 -9.23
N ALA A 26 -1.18 -4.27 -8.59
CA ALA A 26 0.13 -4.88 -8.47
C ALA A 26 0.77 -5.10 -9.87
N ALA A 27 0.01 -5.59 -10.84
CA ALA A 27 0.50 -5.75 -12.21
C ALA A 27 0.90 -4.43 -12.88
N TYR A 28 0.17 -3.33 -12.64
CA TYR A 28 0.56 -1.99 -13.13
C TYR A 28 1.84 -1.49 -12.48
N MET A 29 2.02 -1.75 -11.19
CA MET A 29 3.16 -1.24 -10.43
C MET A 29 4.42 -2.08 -10.54
N THR A 30 4.27 -3.39 -10.84
CA THR A 30 5.41 -4.33 -10.82
C THR A 30 5.69 -5.00 -12.16
N GLY A 31 4.72 -5.00 -13.09
CA GLY A 31 4.78 -5.80 -14.31
C GLY A 31 4.52 -7.30 -14.10
N VAL A 32 4.22 -7.73 -12.87
CA VAL A 32 4.01 -9.15 -12.50
C VAL A 32 2.55 -9.38 -12.09
N LYS A 33 1.94 -10.46 -12.57
CA LYS A 33 0.61 -10.89 -12.15
C LYS A 33 0.70 -11.71 -10.88
N SER A 34 -0.05 -11.32 -9.86
CA SER A 34 -0.22 -12.05 -8.61
C SER A 34 -1.62 -12.67 -8.49
N ASN A 35 -1.85 -13.40 -7.43
CA ASN A 35 -3.14 -14.02 -7.11
C ASN A 35 -4.15 -13.00 -6.56
N ASN A 36 -5.45 -13.28 -6.67
CA ASN A 36 -6.50 -12.44 -6.11
C ASN A 36 -6.27 -12.21 -4.61
N GLY A 37 -6.51 -10.99 -4.16
CA GLY A 37 -6.32 -10.58 -2.76
C GLY A 37 -4.88 -10.30 -2.34
N VAL A 38 -3.88 -10.60 -3.19
CA VAL A 38 -2.45 -10.44 -2.89
C VAL A 38 -1.94 -9.09 -3.40
N ILE A 39 -1.16 -8.39 -2.58
CA ILE A 39 -0.62 -7.06 -2.87
C ILE A 39 0.87 -7.13 -3.16
N SER A 40 1.26 -6.84 -4.40
CA SER A 40 2.64 -6.67 -4.89
C SER A 40 3.64 -7.75 -4.44
N MET A 41 3.15 -8.98 -4.41
CA MET A 41 3.97 -10.19 -4.27
C MET A 41 3.88 -11.02 -5.55
N ASP A 42 4.78 -11.98 -5.73
CA ASP A 42 4.75 -12.89 -6.87
C ASP A 42 3.60 -13.92 -6.77
N SER A 43 3.45 -14.76 -7.79
CA SER A 43 2.37 -15.74 -7.88
C SER A 43 2.47 -16.92 -6.91
N ASP A 44 3.58 -17.06 -6.18
CA ASP A 44 3.73 -18.07 -5.13
C ASP A 44 3.01 -17.63 -3.84
N ALA A 45 2.70 -16.34 -3.69
CA ALA A 45 1.89 -15.83 -2.59
C ALA A 45 0.43 -16.21 -2.79
N THR A 46 -0.15 -16.85 -1.78
CA THR A 46 -1.59 -17.16 -1.71
C THR A 46 -2.29 -16.25 -0.72
N TYR A 47 -3.58 -15.99 -0.99
CA TYR A 47 -4.42 -15.20 -0.07
C TYR A 47 -4.70 -16.02 1.19
N GLU A 48 -4.09 -15.63 2.31
CA GLU A 48 -4.17 -16.31 3.60
C GLU A 48 -4.61 -15.34 4.70
N SER A 49 -5.26 -15.85 5.73
CA SER A 49 -5.61 -15.04 6.92
C SER A 49 -4.38 -14.58 7.72
N ASP A 50 -3.31 -15.33 7.63
CA ASP A 50 -1.99 -15.05 8.21
C ASP A 50 -0.91 -15.32 7.16
N CYS A 51 -0.16 -14.29 6.81
CA CYS A 51 0.89 -14.36 5.79
C CYS A 51 2.13 -15.16 6.21
N SER A 52 2.22 -15.62 7.44
CA SER A 52 3.39 -16.39 7.92
C SER A 52 3.60 -17.71 7.15
N GLN A 53 2.55 -18.24 6.52
CA GLN A 53 2.59 -19.47 5.73
C GLN A 53 2.69 -19.22 4.22
N SER A 54 2.60 -17.98 3.77
CA SER A 54 2.68 -17.64 2.36
C SER A 54 4.12 -17.77 1.86
N ALA A 55 4.33 -18.51 0.77
CA ALA A 55 5.65 -18.73 0.16
C ALA A 55 6.10 -17.58 -0.73
N GLY A 56 5.20 -16.66 -1.09
CA GLY A 56 5.46 -15.57 -2.04
C GLY A 56 6.49 -14.57 -1.56
N LYS A 57 7.08 -13.89 -2.54
CA LYS A 57 8.11 -12.86 -2.30
C LYS A 57 7.61 -11.49 -2.76
N PRO A 58 8.01 -10.40 -2.09
CA PRO A 58 7.80 -9.04 -2.56
C PRO A 58 8.34 -8.83 -3.97
N VAL A 59 7.57 -8.15 -4.82
CA VAL A 59 8.00 -7.74 -6.16
C VAL A 59 8.14 -6.23 -6.18
N THR A 60 9.32 -5.74 -6.52
CA THR A 60 9.64 -4.31 -6.53
C THR A 60 8.64 -3.50 -7.36
N THR A 61 8.08 -2.46 -6.76
CA THR A 61 7.12 -1.57 -7.40
C THR A 61 7.79 -0.42 -8.12
N LEU A 62 7.08 0.19 -9.08
CA LEU A 62 7.54 1.42 -9.74
C LEU A 62 7.80 2.56 -8.76
N LEU A 63 6.99 2.65 -7.67
CA LEU A 63 7.20 3.65 -6.63
C LEU A 63 8.52 3.42 -5.89
N GLU A 64 8.85 2.18 -5.55
CA GLU A 64 10.13 1.82 -4.92
C GLU A 64 11.32 2.10 -5.84
N LEU A 65 11.19 1.84 -7.14
CA LEU A 65 12.20 2.20 -8.14
C LEU A 65 12.40 3.73 -8.22
N ALA A 66 11.31 4.49 -8.22
CA ALA A 66 11.37 5.95 -8.21
C ALA A 66 12.03 6.47 -6.93
N LYS A 67 11.70 5.86 -5.77
CA LYS A 67 12.34 6.20 -4.48
C LYS A 67 13.84 5.85 -4.48
N ALA A 68 14.20 4.71 -5.07
CA ALA A 68 15.61 4.31 -5.22
C ALA A 68 16.42 5.31 -6.08
N ASP A 69 15.77 5.89 -7.11
CA ASP A 69 16.33 6.92 -7.99
C ASP A 69 16.31 8.35 -7.37
N GLY A 70 15.89 8.49 -6.10
CA GLY A 70 15.86 9.77 -5.39
C GLY A 70 14.73 10.70 -5.79
N ARG A 71 13.67 10.19 -6.42
CA ARG A 71 12.51 10.99 -6.81
C ARG A 71 11.56 11.21 -5.63
N GLY A 72 10.86 12.33 -5.65
CA GLY A 72 9.68 12.53 -4.78
C GLY A 72 8.60 11.52 -5.11
N THR A 73 7.99 10.93 -4.07
CA THR A 73 6.98 9.87 -4.19
C THR A 73 5.80 10.13 -3.29
N GLY A 74 4.61 9.72 -3.73
CA GLY A 74 3.41 9.90 -2.91
C GLY A 74 2.24 9.06 -3.37
N VAL A 75 1.29 8.92 -2.47
CA VAL A 75 0.02 8.23 -2.70
C VAL A 75 -1.13 9.16 -2.37
N VAL A 76 -1.99 9.41 -3.36
CA VAL A 76 -3.19 10.23 -3.21
C VAL A 76 -4.40 9.43 -3.68
N THR A 77 -5.43 9.31 -2.85
CA THR A 77 -6.60 8.50 -3.15
C THR A 77 -7.86 9.06 -2.49
N SER A 78 -9.01 8.84 -3.07
CA SER A 78 -10.32 9.12 -2.45
C SER A 78 -10.81 7.99 -1.54
N THR A 79 -10.13 6.86 -1.52
CA THR A 79 -10.43 5.73 -0.62
C THR A 79 -9.47 5.72 0.59
N ARG A 80 -9.43 4.62 1.36
CA ARG A 80 -8.41 4.42 2.39
C ARG A 80 -7.04 4.24 1.73
N VAL A 81 -6.00 4.86 2.28
CA VAL A 81 -4.62 4.68 1.78
C VAL A 81 -4.15 3.24 1.91
N THR A 82 -4.74 2.47 2.82
CA THR A 82 -4.50 1.05 3.06
C THR A 82 -5.34 0.12 2.17
N HIS A 83 -6.30 0.65 1.40
CA HIS A 83 -7.07 -0.15 0.43
C HIS A 83 -6.14 -0.69 -0.67
N ALA A 84 -6.49 -1.84 -1.24
CA ALA A 84 -5.60 -2.60 -2.13
C ALA A 84 -5.00 -1.78 -3.28
N THR A 85 -5.77 -0.91 -3.94
CA THR A 85 -5.28 -0.12 -5.07
C THR A 85 -4.13 0.84 -4.68
N PRO A 86 -4.28 1.75 -3.70
CA PRO A 86 -3.15 2.56 -3.25
C PRO A 86 -2.06 1.72 -2.57
N ALA A 87 -2.41 0.71 -1.77
CA ALA A 87 -1.46 -0.14 -1.07
C ALA A 87 -0.50 -0.87 -2.01
N ALA A 88 -0.96 -1.33 -3.17
CA ALA A 88 -0.12 -2.02 -4.14
C ALA A 88 1.00 -1.16 -4.75
N THR A 89 1.02 0.14 -4.48
CA THR A 89 2.12 1.01 -4.88
C THR A 89 3.33 0.92 -3.94
N TYR A 90 3.12 0.63 -2.64
CA TYR A 90 4.12 0.73 -1.60
C TYR A 90 4.21 -0.46 -0.64
N ALA A 91 3.21 -1.34 -0.63
CA ALA A 91 3.13 -2.45 0.33
C ALA A 91 3.22 -3.80 -0.35
N HIS A 92 3.68 -4.80 0.42
CA HIS A 92 3.78 -6.20 0.01
C HIS A 92 3.14 -7.07 1.08
N ILE A 93 2.04 -7.73 0.75
CA ILE A 93 1.33 -8.59 1.71
C ILE A 93 0.47 -9.64 0.98
N CYS A 94 0.35 -10.81 1.57
CA CYS A 94 -0.44 -11.91 1.03
C CYS A 94 -1.96 -11.67 1.12
N ASN A 95 -2.39 -10.73 1.94
CA ASN A 95 -3.81 -10.49 2.21
C ASN A 95 -4.12 -9.00 2.29
N ARG A 96 -4.90 -8.52 1.33
CA ARG A 96 -5.35 -7.12 1.22
C ARG A 96 -6.18 -6.61 2.39
N ASP A 97 -6.76 -7.51 3.18
CA ASP A 97 -7.65 -7.14 4.31
C ASP A 97 -6.86 -6.92 5.61
N LEU A 98 -5.57 -7.24 5.64
CA LEU A 98 -4.66 -6.92 6.74
C LEU A 98 -4.24 -5.44 6.71
N GLU A 99 -5.23 -4.53 6.70
CA GLU A 99 -4.99 -3.09 6.50
C GLU A 99 -4.16 -2.44 7.62
N ALA A 100 -4.19 -3.01 8.83
CA ALA A 100 -3.34 -2.56 9.93
C ALA A 100 -1.85 -2.83 9.66
N ASP A 101 -1.53 -3.98 9.03
CA ASP A 101 -0.16 -4.33 8.65
C ASP A 101 0.29 -3.53 7.41
N ILE A 102 -0.63 -3.30 6.47
CA ILE A 102 -0.39 -2.40 5.33
C ILE A 102 -0.04 -0.99 5.81
N ALA A 103 -0.77 -0.45 6.80
CA ALA A 103 -0.47 0.86 7.39
C ALA A 103 0.93 0.89 8.03
N ALA A 104 1.34 -0.19 8.70
CA ALA A 104 2.67 -0.27 9.34
C ALA A 104 3.81 -0.18 8.32
N GLN A 105 3.60 -0.62 7.08
CA GLN A 105 4.60 -0.54 6.02
C GLN A 105 4.94 0.90 5.58
N LEU A 106 4.12 1.88 5.96
CA LEU A 106 4.36 3.31 5.67
C LEU A 106 5.21 4.03 6.73
N VAL A 107 5.42 3.45 7.92
CA VAL A 107 6.06 4.15 9.05
C VAL A 107 7.58 3.97 9.03
N PRO A 108 8.38 4.98 8.67
CA PRO A 108 9.83 4.85 8.51
C PRO A 108 10.54 4.34 9.78
N GLY A 109 11.22 3.20 9.64
CA GLY A 109 11.95 2.55 10.72
C GLY A 109 11.10 1.93 11.82
N GLY A 110 9.76 1.90 11.66
CA GLY A 110 8.84 1.19 12.54
C GLY A 110 8.82 -0.32 12.29
N ALA A 111 8.26 -1.08 13.22
CA ALA A 111 8.02 -2.50 13.01
C ALA A 111 7.06 -2.70 11.83
N GLY A 112 7.39 -3.60 10.90
CA GLY A 112 6.64 -3.86 9.69
C GLY A 112 6.90 -2.88 8.55
N TYR A 113 7.82 -1.93 8.69
CA TYR A 113 8.14 -0.95 7.65
C TYR A 113 8.67 -1.59 6.37
N ASN A 114 8.19 -1.12 5.21
CA ASN A 114 8.82 -1.46 3.94
C ASN A 114 10.10 -0.64 3.73
N GLY A 115 11.24 -1.25 4.01
CA GLY A 115 12.56 -0.61 3.92
C GLY A 115 12.95 -0.12 2.51
N ALA A 116 12.31 -0.60 1.45
CA ALA A 116 12.54 -0.11 0.09
C ALA A 116 12.04 1.35 -0.10
N LEU A 117 11.17 1.83 0.79
CA LEU A 117 10.70 3.22 0.82
C LEU A 117 11.73 4.18 1.44
N LYS A 118 12.89 3.71 1.90
CA LYS A 118 13.99 4.50 2.50
C LYS A 118 13.51 5.38 3.65
N GLU A 119 13.49 6.71 3.51
CA GLU A 119 13.02 7.66 4.51
C GLU A 119 11.49 7.81 4.56
N GLY A 120 10.76 7.05 3.71
CA GLY A 120 9.31 7.08 3.61
C GLY A 120 8.80 7.82 2.36
N LEU A 121 7.50 7.88 2.21
CA LEU A 121 6.85 8.64 1.14
C LEU A 121 6.81 10.13 1.47
N ASP A 122 6.90 10.98 0.47
CA ASP A 122 6.86 12.43 0.67
C ASP A 122 5.42 12.94 0.89
N VAL A 123 4.43 12.25 0.30
CA VAL A 123 3.01 12.60 0.42
C VAL A 123 2.17 11.35 0.58
N VAL A 124 1.27 11.34 1.58
CA VAL A 124 0.24 10.30 1.77
C VAL A 124 -1.08 10.99 2.08
N LEU A 125 -1.99 11.02 1.11
CA LEU A 125 -3.30 11.68 1.27
C LEU A 125 -4.44 10.70 0.92
N GLY A 126 -5.38 10.55 1.84
CA GLY A 126 -6.56 9.69 1.67
C GLY A 126 -7.25 9.38 2.99
N GLY A 127 -8.23 8.49 2.94
CA GLY A 127 -8.95 8.02 4.11
C GLY A 127 -8.20 6.91 4.87
N GLY A 128 -8.88 6.33 5.87
CA GLY A 128 -8.42 5.12 6.57
C GLY A 128 -7.61 5.36 7.84
N SER A 129 -7.66 6.55 8.43
CA SER A 129 -6.95 6.89 9.69
C SER A 129 -7.18 5.87 10.81
N SER A 130 -8.32 5.18 10.83
CA SER A 130 -8.61 4.14 11.82
C SER A 130 -7.61 2.96 11.81
N PHE A 131 -6.95 2.67 10.69
CA PHE A 131 -5.93 1.62 10.62
C PHE A 131 -4.55 2.09 11.12
N PHE A 132 -4.41 3.39 11.36
CA PHE A 132 -3.22 4.00 11.96
C PHE A 132 -3.36 4.21 13.47
N LEU A 133 -4.57 4.11 14.02
CA LEU A 133 -4.88 4.38 15.41
C LEU A 133 -5.17 3.10 16.19
N PRO A 134 -4.75 3.02 17.48
CA PRO A 134 -5.10 1.90 18.35
C PRO A 134 -6.60 1.90 18.71
N THR A 135 -7.09 0.77 19.15
CA THR A 135 -8.49 0.61 19.61
C THR A 135 -8.83 1.58 20.75
N ALA A 136 -7.88 1.91 21.61
CA ALA A 136 -8.05 2.91 22.67
C ALA A 136 -8.39 4.31 22.13
N ASP A 137 -7.92 4.65 20.92
CA ASP A 137 -8.18 5.91 20.23
C ASP A 137 -9.27 5.75 19.15
N LYS A 138 -10.19 4.79 19.32
CA LYS A 138 -11.27 4.45 18.37
C LYS A 138 -10.75 3.97 17.00
N GLY A 139 -9.52 3.51 16.94
CA GLY A 139 -8.91 2.89 15.76
C GLY A 139 -9.21 1.40 15.67
N LYS A 140 -8.48 0.75 14.76
CA LYS A 140 -8.60 -0.70 14.48
C LYS A 140 -7.33 -1.49 14.79
N ARG A 141 -6.30 -0.84 15.31
CA ARG A 141 -5.04 -1.53 15.65
C ARG A 141 -5.14 -2.17 17.03
N GLU A 142 -4.86 -3.47 17.09
CA GLU A 142 -4.84 -4.25 18.32
C GLU A 142 -3.46 -4.30 18.99
N ASP A 143 -2.41 -3.86 18.27
CA ASP A 143 -1.04 -3.81 18.76
C ASP A 143 -0.73 -2.59 19.67
N GLY A 144 -1.72 -1.74 19.89
CA GLY A 144 -1.61 -0.55 20.73
C GLY A 144 -0.82 0.61 20.12
N ARG A 145 -0.30 0.47 18.90
CA ARG A 145 0.50 1.52 18.22
C ARG A 145 -0.39 2.64 17.69
N ASN A 146 0.10 3.88 17.82
CA ASN A 146 -0.45 5.06 17.14
C ASN A 146 0.51 5.47 16.02
N LEU A 147 0.26 4.96 14.80
CA LEU A 147 1.15 5.19 13.66
C LEU A 147 1.16 6.65 13.20
N ILE A 148 0.08 7.42 13.44
CA ILE A 148 0.08 8.87 13.16
C ILE A 148 1.14 9.56 14.01
N SER A 149 1.17 9.29 15.32
CA SER A 149 2.18 9.85 16.22
C SER A 149 3.59 9.38 15.86
N GLU A 150 3.75 8.12 15.46
CA GLU A 150 5.04 7.59 15.01
C GLU A 150 5.53 8.30 13.74
N MET A 151 4.65 8.54 12.77
CA MET A 151 4.98 9.29 11.54
C MET A 151 5.31 10.77 11.87
N GLN A 152 4.55 11.41 12.75
CA GLN A 152 4.84 12.78 13.20
C GLN A 152 6.23 12.89 13.87
N ALA A 153 6.60 11.88 14.64
CA ALA A 153 7.95 11.81 15.24
C ALA A 153 9.07 11.66 14.19
N LYS A 154 8.72 11.27 12.96
CA LYS A 154 9.62 11.21 11.79
C LYS A 154 9.56 12.47 10.91
N GLY A 155 8.82 13.49 11.32
CA GLY A 155 8.71 14.77 10.63
C GLY A 155 7.51 14.91 9.69
N TYR A 156 6.62 13.92 9.63
CA TYR A 156 5.37 14.07 8.87
C TYR A 156 4.43 15.06 9.56
N GLN A 157 3.75 15.84 8.75
CA GLN A 157 2.60 16.63 9.21
C GLN A 157 1.32 15.81 9.02
N PHE A 158 0.42 15.88 9.99
CA PHE A 158 -0.90 15.26 9.89
C PHE A 158 -1.97 16.34 9.76
N ALA A 159 -2.80 16.22 8.75
CA ALA A 159 -3.96 17.07 8.53
C ALA A 159 -5.23 16.20 8.45
N SER A 160 -6.23 16.50 9.24
CA SER A 160 -7.52 15.80 9.25
C SER A 160 -8.58 16.46 8.38
N ASN A 161 -8.32 17.69 7.94
CA ASN A 161 -9.21 18.50 7.13
C ASN A 161 -8.41 19.49 6.25
N LEU A 162 -9.13 20.18 5.35
CA LEU A 162 -8.53 21.11 4.39
C LEU A 162 -7.86 22.33 5.04
N ASP A 163 -8.42 22.82 6.15
CA ASP A 163 -7.89 24.00 6.83
C ASP A 163 -6.53 23.70 7.47
N GLU A 164 -6.36 22.50 8.03
CA GLU A 164 -5.09 22.01 8.55
C GLU A 164 -4.07 21.73 7.43
N LEU A 165 -4.54 21.24 6.26
CA LEU A 165 -3.67 20.99 5.11
C LEU A 165 -3.09 22.28 4.50
N ASN A 166 -3.79 23.40 4.64
CA ASN A 166 -3.40 24.70 4.06
C ASN A 166 -2.49 25.55 4.99
N GLN A 167 -2.12 25.04 6.16
CA GLN A 167 -1.21 25.71 7.10
C GLN A 167 0.25 25.34 6.83
#